data_da2e82866ed375c1576dd8a5b885d2c4
#
_entry.id   da2e82866ed375c1576dd8a5b885d2c4
#
_cell.length_a   1.000
_cell.length_b   1.000
_cell.length_c   1.000
_cell.angle_alpha   90.00
_cell.angle_beta   90.00
_cell.angle_gamma   90.00
#
_symmetry.space_group_name_H-M   'P 1'
#
loop_
_entity.id
_entity.type
_entity.pdbx_description
1 polymer ?
#
loop_
_entity_poly.entity_id
_entity_poly.type
_entity_poly.pdbx_seq_one_letter_code
_entity_poly.pdbx_strand_id
1 'polypeptide(L)'
;MATIKDVASKAGVSITTVSRVMNDRGPLSEATKKAVHDAMEELGYFPNDVARALGKNSLNIMGLIVPTIKHPFFGELVHACEDETYRRGYKLMVVASDYNEEKEKRCMDILRRNMVDGIFYASHFLSREFLEELRVPAVTMNNEFSGLPVIHSDDVQGGYMAARHLIGKGCKRMVHISGQQ
;
A
#
# COMPACT_ATOMS: atom_id res chain seq x y z
N MET A 1 25.97 -1.59 16.01
CA MET A 1 25.02 -0.84 15.14
C MET A 1 24.97 0.59 15.64
N ALA A 2 25.24 1.58 14.80
CA ALA A 2 25.23 2.98 15.23
C ALA A 2 23.84 3.40 15.70
N THR A 3 23.77 4.30 16.67
CA THR A 3 22.53 4.81 17.27
C THR A 3 22.37 6.29 16.97
N ILE A 4 21.16 6.83 17.17
CA ILE A 4 20.91 8.28 17.05
C ILE A 4 21.78 9.10 18.02
N LYS A 5 22.20 8.51 19.15
CA LYS A 5 23.12 9.15 20.09
C LYS A 5 24.52 9.31 19.51
N ASP A 6 24.98 8.30 18.79
CA ASP A 6 26.30 8.33 18.14
C ASP A 6 26.32 9.37 17.01
N VAL A 7 25.24 9.49 16.23
CA VAL A 7 25.08 10.55 15.23
C VAL A 7 25.10 11.93 15.87
N ALA A 8 24.36 12.12 16.95
CA ALA A 8 24.30 13.39 17.68
C ALA A 8 25.67 13.80 18.20
N SER A 9 26.40 12.86 18.80
CA SER A 9 27.77 13.06 19.31
C SER A 9 28.73 13.43 18.18
N LYS A 10 28.68 12.70 17.06
CA LYS A 10 29.57 12.93 15.92
C LYS A 10 29.28 14.26 15.20
N ALA A 11 28.00 14.61 15.03
CA ALA A 11 27.59 15.87 14.40
C ALA A 11 27.72 17.09 15.35
N GLY A 12 28.04 16.90 16.62
CA GLY A 12 28.15 17.97 17.62
C GLY A 12 26.82 18.66 17.94
N VAL A 13 25.70 17.94 17.85
CA VAL A 13 24.35 18.48 18.08
C VAL A 13 23.56 17.64 19.06
N SER A 14 22.41 18.12 19.53
CA SER A 14 21.53 17.35 20.37
C SER A 14 20.80 16.23 19.59
N ILE A 15 20.36 15.17 20.28
CA ILE A 15 19.50 14.11 19.71
C ILE A 15 18.23 14.70 19.11
N THR A 16 17.65 15.72 19.76
CA THR A 16 16.49 16.45 19.28
C THR A 16 16.78 17.14 17.94
N THR A 17 17.97 17.72 17.78
CA THR A 17 18.41 18.35 16.51
C THR A 17 18.54 17.32 15.42
N VAL A 18 19.18 16.16 15.69
CA VAL A 18 19.24 15.04 14.73
C VAL A 18 17.82 14.61 14.30
N SER A 19 16.94 14.40 15.27
CA SER A 19 15.55 14.02 14.99
C SER A 19 14.81 15.07 14.14
N ARG A 20 15.07 16.37 14.35
CA ARG A 20 14.48 17.45 13.55
C ARG A 20 15.01 17.48 12.14
N VAL A 21 16.33 17.28 11.93
CA VAL A 21 16.93 17.14 10.60
C VAL A 21 16.30 15.96 9.86
N MET A 22 16.25 14.78 10.49
CA MET A 22 15.71 13.56 9.89
C MET A 22 14.23 13.65 9.51
N ASN A 23 13.46 14.50 10.19
CA ASN A 23 12.02 14.68 9.95
C ASN A 23 11.68 15.99 9.23
N ASP A 24 12.68 16.74 8.78
CA ASP A 24 12.56 18.06 8.14
C ASP A 24 11.63 19.02 8.94
N ARG A 25 11.82 19.07 10.27
CA ARG A 25 10.98 19.84 11.17
C ARG A 25 11.67 21.11 11.67
N GLY A 26 11.08 22.25 11.31
CA GLY A 26 11.45 23.58 11.78
C GLY A 26 12.71 24.15 11.11
N PRO A 27 13.01 25.42 11.36
CA PRO A 27 14.16 26.09 10.76
C PRO A 27 15.45 25.55 11.33
N LEU A 28 16.28 24.96 10.46
CA LEU A 28 17.62 24.49 10.76
C LEU A 28 18.58 25.02 9.70
N SER A 29 19.80 25.42 10.10
CA SER A 29 20.79 25.90 9.17
C SER A 29 21.24 24.75 8.23
N GLU A 30 21.57 25.09 6.99
CA GLU A 30 22.09 24.11 6.04
C GLU A 30 23.39 23.45 6.52
N ALA A 31 24.22 24.19 7.27
CA ALA A 31 25.41 23.67 7.91
C ALA A 31 25.07 22.56 8.93
N THR A 32 24.02 22.76 9.75
CA THR A 32 23.56 21.74 10.70
C THR A 32 22.98 20.51 10.01
N LYS A 33 22.17 20.71 8.96
CA LYS A 33 21.64 19.60 8.17
C LYS A 33 22.76 18.78 7.56
N LYS A 34 23.74 19.45 6.93
CA LYS A 34 24.88 18.80 6.32
C LYS A 34 25.70 18.01 7.35
N ALA A 35 26.05 18.60 8.48
CA ALA A 35 26.82 17.92 9.54
C ALA A 35 26.13 16.64 10.04
N VAL A 36 24.79 16.66 10.18
CA VAL A 36 24.02 15.48 10.57
C VAL A 36 24.02 14.41 9.48
N HIS A 37 23.81 14.79 8.21
CA HIS A 37 23.83 13.83 7.10
C HIS A 37 25.21 13.20 6.91
N ASP A 38 26.29 13.99 6.96
CA ASP A 38 27.66 13.49 6.89
C ASP A 38 27.96 12.49 8.02
N ALA A 39 27.53 12.81 9.25
CA ALA A 39 27.68 11.92 10.40
C ALA A 39 26.89 10.61 10.25
N MET A 40 25.68 10.67 9.67
CA MET A 40 24.86 9.47 9.40
C MET A 40 25.54 8.56 8.37
N GLU A 41 26.05 9.15 7.28
CA GLU A 41 26.73 8.41 6.22
C GLU A 41 28.01 7.74 6.75
N GLU A 42 28.88 8.48 7.46
CA GLU A 42 30.13 7.94 8.01
C GLU A 42 29.91 6.83 9.06
N LEU A 43 28.82 6.88 9.81
CA LEU A 43 28.47 5.87 10.81
C LEU A 43 27.65 4.70 10.24
N GLY A 44 27.26 4.77 8.96
CA GLY A 44 26.34 3.83 8.36
C GLY A 44 25.00 3.79 9.13
N TYR A 45 24.56 4.94 9.66
CA TYR A 45 23.33 5.02 10.42
C TYR A 45 22.13 5.21 9.51
N PHE A 46 21.23 4.23 9.51
CA PHE A 46 19.93 4.33 8.85
C PHE A 46 18.84 4.56 9.88
N PRO A 47 17.99 5.59 9.70
CA PRO A 47 16.85 5.82 10.58
C PRO A 47 15.97 4.59 10.69
N ASN A 48 15.66 4.16 11.91
CA ASN A 48 14.73 3.06 12.13
C ASN A 48 13.29 3.58 11.96
N ASP A 49 12.63 3.21 10.86
CA ASP A 49 11.25 3.59 10.57
C ASP A 49 10.28 3.15 11.67
N VAL A 50 10.53 2.00 12.32
CA VAL A 50 9.72 1.51 13.44
C VAL A 50 9.84 2.44 14.66
N ALA A 51 11.06 2.92 14.96
CA ALA A 51 11.25 3.88 16.07
C ALA A 51 10.60 5.24 15.76
N ARG A 52 10.56 5.64 14.49
CA ARG A 52 9.84 6.87 14.05
C ARG A 52 8.32 6.70 14.09
N ALA A 53 7.82 5.52 13.78
CA ALA A 53 6.39 5.19 13.81
C ALA A 53 5.79 5.30 15.22
N LEU A 54 6.54 4.97 16.26
CA LEU A 54 6.11 5.13 17.66
C LEU A 54 5.70 6.57 18.00
N GLY A 55 6.26 7.57 17.30
CA GLY A 55 5.90 8.98 17.47
C GLY A 55 4.81 9.51 16.53
N LYS A 56 4.51 8.79 15.43
CA LYS A 56 3.56 9.22 14.40
C LYS A 56 2.36 8.29 14.25
N ASN A 57 2.39 7.13 14.87
CA ASN A 57 1.40 6.05 14.73
C ASN A 57 1.14 5.63 13.28
N SER A 58 2.17 5.74 12.41
CA SER A 58 2.13 5.42 10.98
C SER A 58 3.52 5.01 10.50
N LEU A 59 3.58 3.92 9.71
CA LEU A 59 4.81 3.42 9.07
C LEU A 59 4.93 3.91 7.62
N ASN A 60 3.93 4.62 7.10
CA ASN A 60 3.77 4.96 5.69
C ASN A 60 3.79 3.69 4.81
N ILE A 61 3.04 2.67 5.20
CA ILE A 61 2.88 1.42 4.45
C ILE A 61 1.42 1.25 4.08
N MET A 62 1.14 1.07 2.80
CA MET A 62 -0.17 0.65 2.29
C MET A 62 -0.13 -0.85 1.99
N GLY A 63 -1.16 -1.57 2.39
CA GLY A 63 -1.34 -2.98 2.04
C GLY A 63 -2.15 -3.13 0.75
N LEU A 64 -1.79 -4.09 -0.09
CA LEU A 64 -2.59 -4.52 -1.24
C LEU A 64 -2.75 -6.03 -1.21
N ILE A 65 -4.01 -6.50 -1.19
CA ILE A 65 -4.34 -7.92 -1.33
C ILE A 65 -4.86 -8.16 -2.73
N VAL A 66 -4.24 -9.12 -3.42
CA VAL A 66 -4.67 -9.58 -4.74
C VAL A 66 -4.84 -11.10 -4.73
N PRO A 67 -5.69 -11.68 -5.59
CA PRO A 67 -5.80 -13.13 -5.71
C PRO A 67 -4.51 -13.75 -6.24
N THR A 68 -3.83 -13.09 -7.18
CA THR A 68 -2.60 -13.58 -7.80
C THR A 68 -1.84 -12.44 -8.48
N ILE A 69 -0.53 -12.53 -8.50
CA ILE A 69 0.33 -11.61 -9.29
C ILE A 69 0.67 -12.19 -10.69
N LYS A 70 0.25 -13.42 -10.97
CA LYS A 70 0.56 -14.09 -12.26
C LYS A 70 -0.34 -13.62 -13.41
N HIS A 71 -1.52 -13.12 -13.09
CA HIS A 71 -2.46 -12.62 -14.10
C HIS A 71 -2.07 -11.19 -14.49
N PRO A 72 -1.97 -10.85 -15.79
CA PRO A 72 -1.54 -9.53 -16.25
C PRO A 72 -2.31 -8.37 -15.62
N PHE A 73 -3.63 -8.50 -15.48
CA PHE A 73 -4.46 -7.47 -14.85
C PHE A 73 -3.98 -7.10 -13.43
N PHE A 74 -3.70 -8.11 -12.59
CA PHE A 74 -3.23 -7.83 -11.23
C PHE A 74 -1.78 -7.32 -11.20
N GLY A 75 -0.97 -7.70 -12.18
CA GLY A 75 0.37 -7.13 -12.37
C GLY A 75 0.33 -5.63 -12.64
N GLU A 76 -0.52 -5.21 -13.57
CA GLU A 76 -0.74 -3.78 -13.88
C GLU A 76 -1.36 -3.02 -12.69
N LEU A 77 -2.30 -3.63 -11.97
CA LEU A 77 -2.87 -3.06 -10.77
C LEU A 77 -1.80 -2.82 -9.69
N VAL A 78 -0.96 -3.82 -9.43
CA VAL A 78 0.15 -3.71 -8.46
C VAL A 78 1.08 -2.57 -8.86
N HIS A 79 1.46 -2.50 -10.13
CA HIS A 79 2.33 -1.43 -10.64
C HIS A 79 1.71 -0.05 -10.46
N ALA A 80 0.44 0.13 -10.84
CA ALA A 80 -0.27 1.41 -10.69
C ALA A 80 -0.40 1.83 -9.21
N CYS A 81 -0.68 0.88 -8.31
CA CYS A 81 -0.75 1.14 -6.87
C CYS A 81 0.63 1.48 -6.30
N GLU A 82 1.70 0.81 -6.75
CA GLU A 82 3.07 1.09 -6.32
C GLU A 82 3.51 2.48 -6.72
N ASP A 83 3.33 2.85 -7.99
CA ASP A 83 3.64 4.18 -8.51
C ASP A 83 2.96 5.30 -7.71
N GLU A 84 1.68 5.15 -7.39
CA GLU A 84 0.93 6.16 -6.67
C GLU A 84 1.30 6.22 -5.19
N THR A 85 1.52 5.08 -4.55
CA THR A 85 1.97 5.04 -3.15
C THR A 85 3.39 5.61 -3.02
N TYR A 86 4.30 5.29 -3.94
CA TYR A 86 5.64 5.86 -3.98
C TYR A 86 5.62 7.38 -4.14
N ARG A 87 4.84 7.92 -5.06
CA ARG A 87 4.69 9.38 -5.25
C ARG A 87 4.18 10.10 -4.00
N ARG A 88 3.41 9.42 -3.17
CA ARG A 88 2.88 9.96 -1.91
C ARG A 88 3.78 9.68 -0.69
N GLY A 89 4.95 9.08 -0.89
CA GLY A 89 5.88 8.75 0.19
C GLY A 89 5.47 7.55 1.04
N TYR A 90 4.63 6.68 0.48
CA TYR A 90 4.26 5.38 1.06
C TYR A 90 5.03 4.24 0.40
N LYS A 91 5.19 3.15 1.14
CA LYS A 91 5.63 1.85 0.63
C LYS A 91 4.41 1.00 0.34
N LEU A 92 4.44 0.16 -0.68
CA LEU A 92 3.39 -0.82 -0.95
C LEU A 92 3.81 -2.20 -0.46
N MET A 93 2.99 -2.82 0.39
CA MET A 93 3.13 -4.22 0.78
C MET A 93 2.08 -5.05 0.04
N VAL A 94 2.53 -5.87 -0.92
CA VAL A 94 1.66 -6.74 -1.72
C VAL A 94 1.64 -8.14 -1.15
N VAL A 95 0.44 -8.70 -0.96
CA VAL A 95 0.20 -10.08 -0.55
C VAL A 95 -0.77 -10.76 -1.51
N ALA A 96 -0.50 -12.01 -1.87
CA ALA A 96 -1.31 -12.79 -2.79
C ALA A 96 -1.97 -13.98 -2.09
N SER A 97 -3.30 -14.10 -2.23
CA SER A 97 -4.09 -15.16 -1.59
C SER A 97 -4.11 -16.48 -2.36
N ASP A 98 -3.69 -16.48 -3.63
CA ASP A 98 -3.76 -17.61 -4.55
C ASP A 98 -5.16 -18.25 -4.63
N TYR A 99 -6.20 -17.44 -4.59
CA TYR A 99 -7.60 -17.88 -4.59
C TYR A 99 -7.93 -18.84 -3.44
N ASN A 100 -7.30 -18.68 -2.29
CA ASN A 100 -7.48 -19.52 -1.11
C ASN A 100 -7.90 -18.68 0.10
N GLU A 101 -9.07 -18.98 0.66
CA GLU A 101 -9.66 -18.24 1.77
C GLU A 101 -8.78 -18.23 3.02
N GLU A 102 -8.24 -19.40 3.40
CA GLU A 102 -7.37 -19.50 4.59
C GLU A 102 -6.07 -18.71 4.41
N LYS A 103 -5.52 -18.72 3.19
CA LYS A 103 -4.35 -17.91 2.87
C LYS A 103 -4.68 -16.43 2.89
N GLU A 104 -5.86 -16.04 2.44
CA GLU A 104 -6.31 -14.63 2.46
C GLU A 104 -6.42 -14.11 3.89
N LYS A 105 -7.00 -14.87 4.81
CA LYS A 105 -7.02 -14.54 6.24
C LYS A 105 -5.61 -14.34 6.79
N ARG A 106 -4.66 -15.23 6.44
CA ARG A 106 -3.25 -15.08 6.83
C ARG A 106 -2.59 -13.84 6.21
N CYS A 107 -2.91 -13.50 4.96
CA CYS A 107 -2.45 -12.28 4.32
C CYS A 107 -2.88 -11.03 5.09
N MET A 108 -4.13 -11.00 5.55
CA MET A 108 -4.64 -9.90 6.38
C MET A 108 -3.92 -9.82 7.72
N ASP A 109 -3.67 -10.95 8.38
CA ASP A 109 -2.87 -10.99 9.61
C ASP A 109 -1.44 -10.45 9.40
N ILE A 110 -0.83 -10.75 8.25
CA ILE A 110 0.48 -10.21 7.89
C ILE A 110 0.40 -8.68 7.80
N LEU A 111 -0.56 -8.13 7.06
CA LEU A 111 -0.74 -6.68 6.94
C LEU A 111 -0.98 -6.02 8.30
N ARG A 112 -1.83 -6.62 9.13
CA ARG A 112 -2.11 -6.13 10.49
C ARG A 112 -0.85 -6.08 11.36
N ARG A 113 -0.06 -7.17 11.38
CA ARG A 113 1.19 -7.24 12.15
C ARG A 113 2.25 -6.25 11.67
N ASN A 114 2.22 -5.90 10.39
CA ASN A 114 3.10 -4.90 9.79
C ASN A 114 2.55 -3.47 9.91
N MET A 115 1.44 -3.27 10.64
CA MET A 115 0.86 -1.95 10.95
C MET A 115 0.69 -1.10 9.69
N VAL A 116 0.07 -1.66 8.64
CA VAL A 116 -0.24 -0.89 7.44
C VAL A 116 -1.22 0.25 7.76
N ASP A 117 -1.07 1.38 7.10
CA ASP A 117 -1.89 2.58 7.33
C ASP A 117 -3.22 2.55 6.58
N GLY A 118 -3.36 1.65 5.62
CA GLY A 118 -4.58 1.43 4.85
C GLY A 118 -4.45 0.21 3.95
N ILE A 119 -5.58 -0.26 3.41
CA ILE A 119 -5.65 -1.48 2.62
C ILE A 119 -6.40 -1.25 1.31
N PHE A 120 -5.80 -1.67 0.21
CA PHE A 120 -6.48 -1.94 -1.06
C PHE A 120 -6.83 -3.42 -1.11
N TYR A 121 -8.12 -3.72 -1.13
CA TYR A 121 -8.62 -5.09 -1.14
C TYR A 121 -9.16 -5.44 -2.52
N ALA A 122 -8.44 -6.26 -3.27
CA ALA A 122 -8.79 -6.73 -4.61
C ALA A 122 -8.94 -8.25 -4.67
N SER A 123 -9.56 -8.85 -3.63
CA SER A 123 -9.81 -10.28 -3.52
C SER A 123 -11.28 -10.56 -3.16
N HIS A 124 -11.68 -11.80 -2.86
CA HIS A 124 -13.09 -12.16 -2.88
C HIS A 124 -13.61 -12.88 -1.62
N PHE A 125 -12.76 -13.34 -0.70
CA PHE A 125 -13.16 -14.26 0.35
C PHE A 125 -13.46 -13.64 1.71
N LEU A 126 -12.97 -12.42 1.96
CA LEU A 126 -13.16 -11.80 3.27
C LEU A 126 -14.52 -11.12 3.37
N SER A 127 -15.14 -11.27 4.54
CA SER A 127 -16.34 -10.55 4.86
C SER A 127 -16.05 -9.10 5.27
N ARG A 128 -17.09 -8.26 5.23
CA ARG A 128 -17.02 -6.88 5.70
C ARG A 128 -16.55 -6.80 7.16
N GLU A 129 -17.10 -7.64 8.01
CA GLU A 129 -16.81 -7.67 9.45
C GLU A 129 -15.30 -7.86 9.68
N PHE A 130 -14.69 -8.74 8.90
CA PHE A 130 -13.24 -8.96 8.98
C PHE A 130 -12.43 -7.72 8.59
N LEU A 131 -12.87 -6.99 7.56
CA LEU A 131 -12.21 -5.74 7.14
C LEU A 131 -12.37 -4.62 8.18
N GLU A 132 -13.53 -4.54 8.83
CA GLU A 132 -13.80 -3.56 9.89
C GLU A 132 -12.99 -3.82 11.17
N GLU A 133 -12.73 -5.09 11.49
CA GLU A 133 -11.89 -5.48 12.64
C GLU A 133 -10.44 -4.97 12.55
N LEU A 134 -9.96 -4.68 11.33
CA LEU A 134 -8.60 -4.19 11.12
C LEU A 134 -8.37 -2.77 11.63
N ARG A 135 -9.42 -1.99 11.83
CA ARG A 135 -9.38 -0.58 12.29
C ARG A 135 -8.47 0.33 11.46
N VAL A 136 -8.28 -0.01 10.18
CA VAL A 136 -7.54 0.81 9.22
C VAL A 136 -8.45 1.13 8.03
N PRO A 137 -8.28 2.27 7.36
CA PRO A 137 -9.02 2.59 6.15
C PRO A 137 -8.86 1.48 5.09
N ALA A 138 -9.96 1.07 4.48
CA ALA A 138 -9.93 0.10 3.40
C ALA A 138 -10.72 0.59 2.20
N VAL A 139 -10.23 0.25 1.01
CA VAL A 139 -10.91 0.44 -0.28
C VAL A 139 -11.00 -0.92 -0.95
N THR A 140 -12.17 -1.27 -1.46
CA THR A 140 -12.38 -2.55 -2.15
C THR A 140 -12.42 -2.36 -3.66
N MET A 141 -12.05 -3.40 -4.40
CA MET A 141 -12.17 -3.45 -5.85
C MET A 141 -13.16 -4.55 -6.24
N ASN A 142 -14.19 -4.17 -7.01
CA ASN A 142 -15.26 -5.06 -7.50
C ASN A 142 -16.05 -5.82 -6.40
N ASN A 143 -15.86 -5.48 -5.13
CA ASN A 143 -16.62 -6.04 -4.02
C ASN A 143 -17.41 -4.94 -3.32
N GLU A 144 -18.72 -5.02 -3.42
CA GLU A 144 -19.62 -4.06 -2.76
C GLU A 144 -19.85 -4.46 -1.32
N PHE A 145 -19.08 -3.90 -0.41
CA PHE A 145 -19.37 -3.96 1.02
C PHE A 145 -20.06 -2.66 1.46
N SER A 146 -21.25 -2.76 2.03
CA SER A 146 -21.97 -1.59 2.53
C SER A 146 -21.08 -0.76 3.47
N GLY A 147 -20.86 0.51 3.14
CA GLY A 147 -20.08 1.46 3.95
C GLY A 147 -18.58 1.49 3.70
N LEU A 148 -18.03 0.64 2.84
CA LEU A 148 -16.66 0.77 2.36
C LEU A 148 -16.63 1.42 0.97
N PRO A 149 -15.65 2.28 0.68
CA PRO A 149 -15.42 2.76 -0.67
C PRO A 149 -15.10 1.58 -1.61
N VAL A 150 -15.74 1.59 -2.78
CA VAL A 150 -15.52 0.57 -3.81
C VAL A 150 -15.04 1.24 -5.11
N ILE A 151 -14.08 0.61 -5.75
CA ILE A 151 -13.62 0.95 -7.10
C ILE A 151 -14.08 -0.18 -8.02
N HIS A 152 -14.84 0.14 -9.05
CA HIS A 152 -15.31 -0.82 -10.05
C HIS A 152 -15.31 -0.21 -11.45
N SER A 153 -15.26 -1.08 -12.46
CA SER A 153 -15.49 -0.74 -13.85
C SER A 153 -17.02 -0.62 -14.10
N ASP A 154 -17.41 0.11 -15.12
CA ASP A 154 -18.78 0.05 -15.60
C ASP A 154 -18.96 -1.20 -16.47
N ASP A 155 -19.11 -2.36 -15.82
CA ASP A 155 -19.18 -3.66 -16.47
C ASP A 155 -20.47 -3.81 -17.30
N VAL A 156 -21.56 -3.13 -16.91
CA VAL A 156 -22.81 -3.10 -17.65
C VAL A 156 -22.61 -2.38 -18.98
N GLN A 157 -22.00 -1.21 -18.95
CA GLN A 157 -21.68 -0.45 -20.16
C GLN A 157 -20.68 -1.19 -21.04
N GLY A 158 -19.67 -1.83 -20.44
CA GLY A 158 -18.70 -2.67 -21.14
C GLY A 158 -19.37 -3.83 -21.90
N GLY A 159 -20.25 -4.57 -21.20
CA GLY A 159 -21.03 -5.66 -21.79
C GLY A 159 -21.97 -5.18 -22.90
N TYR A 160 -22.65 -4.05 -22.68
CA TYR A 160 -23.50 -3.42 -23.69
C TYR A 160 -22.72 -3.06 -24.96
N MET A 161 -21.55 -2.42 -24.81
CA MET A 161 -20.70 -2.04 -25.94
C MET A 161 -20.22 -3.26 -26.73
N ALA A 162 -19.78 -4.32 -26.04
CA ALA A 162 -19.36 -5.57 -26.65
C ALA A 162 -20.49 -6.23 -27.47
N ALA A 163 -21.65 -6.39 -26.84
CA ALA A 163 -22.83 -6.97 -27.51
C ALA A 163 -23.25 -6.13 -28.73
N ARG A 164 -23.33 -4.82 -28.58
CA ARG A 164 -23.68 -3.89 -29.68
C ARG A 164 -22.68 -3.98 -30.83
N HIS A 165 -21.38 -4.10 -30.54
CA HIS A 165 -20.37 -4.27 -31.59
C HIS A 165 -20.60 -5.55 -32.39
N LEU A 166 -20.83 -6.69 -31.72
CA LEU A 166 -21.10 -7.97 -32.41
C LEU A 166 -22.36 -7.92 -33.25
N ILE A 167 -23.44 -7.33 -32.73
CA ILE A 167 -24.69 -7.12 -33.51
C ILE A 167 -24.43 -6.28 -34.76
N GLY A 168 -23.69 -5.18 -34.60
CA GLY A 168 -23.30 -4.30 -35.71
C GLY A 168 -22.44 -4.99 -36.78
N LYS A 169 -21.70 -6.03 -36.40
CA LYS A 169 -20.97 -6.91 -37.33
C LYS A 169 -21.82 -8.01 -37.95
N GLY A 170 -23.13 -8.04 -37.70
CA GLY A 170 -24.07 -9.02 -38.26
C GLY A 170 -24.08 -10.37 -37.53
N CYS A 171 -23.49 -10.49 -36.36
CA CYS A 171 -23.55 -11.73 -35.57
C CYS A 171 -24.97 -11.98 -35.08
N LYS A 172 -25.56 -13.13 -35.50
CA LYS A 172 -26.92 -13.54 -35.11
C LYS A 172 -26.94 -14.48 -33.88
N ARG A 173 -25.82 -15.13 -33.57
CA ARG A 173 -25.67 -16.02 -32.43
C ARG A 173 -24.42 -15.59 -31.69
N MET A 174 -24.56 -15.33 -30.39
CA MET A 174 -23.48 -14.91 -29.52
C MET A 174 -23.40 -15.85 -28.34
N VAL A 175 -22.19 -16.08 -27.86
CA VAL A 175 -21.90 -16.88 -26.66
C VAL A 175 -21.12 -16.00 -25.71
N HIS A 176 -21.48 -16.06 -24.46
CA HIS A 176 -20.75 -15.41 -23.36
C HIS A 176 -20.12 -16.50 -22.47
N ILE A 177 -18.83 -16.34 -22.19
CA ILE A 177 -18.10 -17.20 -21.25
C ILE A 177 -17.84 -16.35 -20.01
N SER A 178 -18.50 -16.67 -18.89
CA SER A 178 -18.28 -15.99 -17.61
C SER A 178 -17.15 -16.65 -16.82
N GLY A 179 -16.60 -15.91 -15.87
CA GLY A 179 -15.77 -16.47 -14.82
C GLY A 179 -16.57 -17.34 -13.84
N GLN A 180 -15.89 -17.94 -12.86
CA GLN A 180 -16.57 -18.59 -11.73
C GLN A 180 -17.34 -17.55 -10.93
N GLN A 181 -18.62 -17.89 -10.60
CA GLN A 181 -19.43 -17.12 -9.65
C GLN A 181 -19.07 -17.48 -8.23
#